data_b687cab2f4d894f1254a234bb09b9a71
#
_entry.id   b687cab2f4d894f1254a234bb09b9a71
#
_cell.length_a   1.000
_cell.length_b   1.000
_cell.length_c   1.000
_cell.angle_alpha   90.00
_cell.angle_beta   90.00
_cell.angle_gamma   90.00
#
_symmetry.space_group_name_H-M   'P 1'
#
loop_
_entity.id
_entity.type
_entity.pdbx_description
1 polymer ?
#
loop_
_entity_poly.entity_id
_entity_poly.type
_entity_poly.pdbx_seq_one_letter_code
_entity_poly.pdbx_strand_id
1 'polypeptide(L)'
;MEIDDLTGRELDMAVAKHVLGYEVEERIDTTTGEKDAFSRPRGQGKGWVRVASYGASMGASLNVEYELQHRGWRRRVTGTVKEPTTLAEVILDHRDGRSVKAVGESRGQALCRAALKALAK
;
A
#
# COMPACT_ATOMS: atom_id res chain seq x y z
N MET A 1 5.35 -7.07 12.78
CA MET A 1 5.76 -6.43 11.50
C MET A 1 5.93 -4.94 11.73
N GLU A 2 7.11 -4.43 11.46
CA GLU A 2 7.38 -3.01 11.59
C GLU A 2 7.01 -2.31 10.28
N ILE A 3 5.83 -1.71 10.24
CA ILE A 3 5.29 -1.11 9.01
C ILE A 3 6.21 -0.02 8.46
N ASP A 4 6.77 0.81 9.31
CA ASP A 4 7.65 1.91 8.88
C ASP A 4 8.98 1.43 8.27
N ASP A 5 9.34 0.17 8.48
CA ASP A 5 10.55 -0.41 7.91
C ASP A 5 10.30 -1.12 6.58
N LEU A 6 9.04 -1.27 6.18
CA LEU A 6 8.71 -1.93 4.91
C LEU A 6 9.01 -1.00 3.73
N THR A 7 9.74 -1.50 2.76
CA THR A 7 10.11 -0.78 1.54
C THR A 7 10.00 -1.70 0.33
N GLY A 8 9.97 -1.10 -0.87
CA GLY A 8 10.04 -1.86 -2.12
C GLY A 8 8.98 -2.95 -2.22
N ARG A 9 9.42 -4.13 -2.64
CA ARG A 9 8.50 -5.26 -2.86
C ARG A 9 7.88 -5.81 -1.59
N GLU A 10 8.56 -5.70 -0.45
CA GLU A 10 7.99 -6.11 0.82
C GLU A 10 6.77 -5.27 1.19
N LEU A 11 6.85 -3.95 0.95
CA LEU A 11 5.72 -3.05 1.15
C LEU A 11 4.58 -3.38 0.19
N ASP A 12 4.89 -3.61 -1.10
CA ASP A 12 3.89 -3.95 -2.10
C ASP A 12 3.15 -5.24 -1.74
N MET A 13 3.88 -6.27 -1.30
CA MET A 13 3.30 -7.54 -0.87
C MET A 13 2.38 -7.38 0.34
N ALA A 14 2.81 -6.59 1.33
CA ALA A 14 2.01 -6.33 2.52
C ALA A 14 0.71 -5.60 2.17
N VAL A 15 0.76 -4.64 1.26
CA VAL A 15 -0.44 -3.93 0.79
C VAL A 15 -1.40 -4.88 0.07
N ALA A 16 -0.90 -5.70 -0.84
CA ALA A 16 -1.74 -6.67 -1.54
C ALA A 16 -2.45 -7.61 -0.58
N LYS A 17 -1.73 -8.11 0.43
CA LYS A 17 -2.25 -9.07 1.39
C LYS A 17 -3.19 -8.43 2.42
N HIS A 18 -2.77 -7.34 3.05
CA HIS A 18 -3.45 -6.78 4.23
C HIS A 18 -4.43 -5.66 3.89
N VAL A 19 -4.24 -4.94 2.81
CA VAL A 19 -5.14 -3.86 2.39
C VAL A 19 -6.15 -4.37 1.38
N LEU A 20 -5.68 -5.02 0.32
CA LEU A 20 -6.54 -5.49 -0.76
C LEU A 20 -7.11 -6.89 -0.53
N GLY A 21 -6.57 -7.62 0.43
CA GLY A 21 -7.06 -8.96 0.76
C GLY A 21 -6.74 -10.03 -0.27
N TYR A 22 -5.71 -9.83 -1.08
CA TYR A 22 -5.29 -10.79 -2.10
C TYR A 22 -4.47 -11.92 -1.48
N GLU A 23 -4.47 -13.07 -2.15
CA GLU A 23 -3.49 -14.11 -1.90
C GLU A 23 -2.16 -13.65 -2.48
N VAL A 24 -1.07 -13.80 -1.73
CA VAL A 24 0.27 -13.36 -2.14
C VAL A 24 1.23 -14.53 -2.00
N GLU A 25 2.06 -14.72 -3.01
CA GLU A 25 3.04 -15.81 -3.05
C GLU A 25 4.30 -15.34 -3.77
N GLU A 26 5.47 -15.74 -3.26
CA GLU A 26 6.72 -15.52 -3.97
C GLU A 26 6.99 -16.69 -4.90
N ARG A 27 7.33 -16.40 -6.13
CA ARG A 27 7.65 -17.40 -7.16
C ARG A 27 8.84 -16.98 -7.98
N ILE A 28 9.49 -17.95 -8.60
CA ILE A 28 10.54 -17.69 -9.58
C ILE A 28 9.87 -17.35 -10.91
N ASP A 29 10.19 -16.18 -11.46
CA ASP A 29 9.73 -15.81 -12.79
C ASP A 29 10.49 -16.67 -13.81
N THR A 30 9.77 -17.49 -14.56
CA THR A 30 10.37 -18.41 -15.50
C THR A 30 11.02 -17.68 -16.70
N THR A 31 10.63 -16.44 -16.94
CA THR A 31 11.19 -15.63 -18.03
C THR A 31 12.54 -15.04 -17.66
N THR A 32 12.67 -14.53 -16.43
CA THR A 32 13.90 -13.85 -15.98
C THR A 32 14.77 -14.69 -15.07
N GLY A 33 14.20 -15.76 -14.50
CA GLY A 33 14.88 -16.58 -13.49
C GLY A 33 14.96 -15.92 -12.12
N GLU A 34 14.38 -14.75 -11.95
CA GLU A 34 14.41 -14.01 -10.69
C GLU A 34 13.17 -14.30 -9.85
N LYS A 35 13.33 -14.21 -8.53
CA LYS A 35 12.24 -14.36 -7.60
C LYS A 35 11.43 -13.07 -7.52
N ASP A 36 10.13 -13.16 -7.65
CA ASP A 36 9.24 -12.01 -7.52
C ASP A 36 7.95 -12.43 -6.81
N ALA A 37 7.17 -11.42 -6.43
CA ALA A 37 5.90 -11.61 -5.75
C ALA A 37 4.74 -11.62 -6.76
N PHE A 38 3.80 -12.54 -6.53
CA PHE A 38 2.60 -12.67 -7.34
C PHE A 38 1.38 -12.66 -6.43
N SER A 39 0.28 -12.17 -6.95
CA SER A 39 -0.97 -12.09 -6.20
C SER A 39 -2.17 -12.47 -7.07
N ARG A 40 -3.26 -12.82 -6.40
CA ARG A 40 -4.56 -13.01 -7.05
C ARG A 40 -5.68 -12.71 -6.06
N PRO A 41 -6.84 -12.24 -6.55
CA PRO A 41 -8.01 -12.06 -5.69
C PRO A 41 -8.46 -13.39 -5.09
N ARG A 42 -8.81 -13.40 -3.81
CA ARG A 42 -9.28 -14.61 -3.14
C ARG A 42 -10.61 -15.06 -3.70
N GLY A 43 -10.75 -16.38 -3.91
CA GLY A 43 -12.00 -17.02 -4.24
C GLY A 43 -12.56 -16.74 -5.62
N GLN A 44 -11.82 -16.07 -6.50
CA GLN A 44 -12.30 -15.73 -7.83
C GLN A 44 -11.78 -16.64 -8.95
N GLY A 45 -10.95 -17.61 -8.62
CA GLY A 45 -10.40 -18.54 -9.62
C GLY A 45 -9.53 -17.89 -10.69
N LYS A 46 -9.11 -16.65 -10.49
CA LYS A 46 -8.25 -15.94 -11.43
C LYS A 46 -6.80 -16.37 -11.32
N GLY A 47 -6.06 -16.24 -12.41
CA GLY A 47 -4.63 -16.55 -12.42
C GLY A 47 -3.81 -15.60 -11.58
N TRP A 48 -2.61 -16.02 -11.26
CA TRP A 48 -1.63 -15.19 -10.55
C TRP A 48 -1.07 -14.10 -11.46
N VAL A 49 -0.95 -12.90 -10.94
CA VAL A 49 -0.32 -11.78 -11.63
C VAL A 49 0.75 -11.17 -10.72
N ARG A 50 1.74 -10.54 -11.32
CA ARG A 50 2.80 -9.88 -10.54
C ARG A 50 2.18 -8.82 -9.64
N VAL A 51 2.65 -8.77 -8.39
CA VAL A 51 2.20 -7.75 -7.43
C VAL A 51 2.54 -6.37 -7.97
N ALA A 52 1.55 -5.46 -7.98
CA ALA A 52 1.73 -4.10 -8.46
C ALA A 52 2.67 -3.30 -7.56
N SER A 53 3.28 -2.25 -8.12
CA SER A 53 4.19 -1.37 -7.38
C SER A 53 3.39 -0.27 -6.69
N TYR A 54 2.66 -0.62 -5.62
CA TYR A 54 1.72 0.29 -4.95
C TYR A 54 2.41 1.54 -4.40
N GLY A 55 3.63 1.41 -3.91
CA GLY A 55 4.35 2.54 -3.36
C GLY A 55 5.04 3.42 -4.40
N ALA A 56 5.26 2.91 -5.61
CA ALA A 56 6.01 3.61 -6.65
C ALA A 56 5.14 4.08 -7.81
N SER A 57 4.02 3.40 -8.09
CA SER A 57 3.13 3.71 -9.21
C SER A 57 1.91 4.49 -8.73
N MET A 58 1.67 5.65 -9.31
CA MET A 58 0.50 6.46 -9.00
C MET A 58 -0.79 5.70 -9.33
N GLY A 59 -0.83 5.01 -10.48
CA GLY A 59 -2.00 4.23 -10.87
C GLY A 59 -2.30 3.10 -9.90
N ALA A 60 -1.27 2.39 -9.45
CA ALA A 60 -1.46 1.31 -8.47
C ALA A 60 -1.88 1.85 -7.10
N SER A 61 -1.36 3.00 -6.67
CA SER A 61 -1.72 3.59 -5.38
C SER A 61 -3.18 4.05 -5.33
N LEU A 62 -3.80 4.36 -6.47
CA LEU A 62 -5.23 4.68 -6.51
C LEU A 62 -6.10 3.52 -6.05
N ASN A 63 -5.71 2.29 -6.33
CA ASN A 63 -6.43 1.12 -5.84
C ASN A 63 -6.42 1.05 -4.32
N VAL A 64 -5.32 1.46 -3.71
CA VAL A 64 -5.20 1.54 -2.24
C VAL A 64 -6.15 2.60 -1.70
N GLU A 65 -6.20 3.79 -2.31
CA GLU A 65 -7.12 4.85 -1.89
C GLU A 65 -8.58 4.43 -2.01
N TYR A 66 -8.97 3.77 -3.10
CA TYR A 66 -10.34 3.29 -3.27
C TYR A 66 -10.72 2.30 -2.16
N GLU A 67 -9.84 1.37 -1.83
CA GLU A 67 -10.12 0.40 -0.76
C GLU A 67 -10.27 1.10 0.59
N LEU A 68 -9.41 2.08 0.87
CA LEU A 68 -9.51 2.88 2.10
C LEU A 68 -10.84 3.62 2.18
N GLN A 69 -11.28 4.23 1.09
CA GLN A 69 -12.56 4.95 1.04
C GLN A 69 -13.73 4.01 1.30
N HIS A 70 -13.71 2.81 0.73
CA HIS A 70 -14.72 1.79 0.98
C HIS A 70 -14.81 1.39 2.45
N ARG A 71 -13.70 1.49 3.17
CA ARG A 71 -13.64 1.14 4.59
C ARG A 71 -13.81 2.34 5.51
N GLY A 72 -14.17 3.51 4.96
CA GLY A 72 -14.46 4.70 5.75
C GLY A 72 -13.27 5.59 6.07
N TRP A 73 -12.13 5.34 5.45
CA TRP A 73 -10.93 6.15 5.61
C TRP A 73 -10.81 7.19 4.51
N ARG A 74 -10.35 8.38 4.88
CA ARG A 74 -10.07 9.43 3.93
C ARG A 74 -8.72 10.06 4.22
N ARG A 75 -8.01 10.42 3.16
CA ARG A 75 -6.78 11.16 3.30
C ARG A 75 -7.09 12.58 3.73
N ARG A 76 -6.45 13.04 4.80
CA ARG A 76 -6.58 14.43 5.25
C ARG A 76 -5.89 15.33 4.25
N VAL A 77 -6.58 16.41 3.84
CA VAL A 77 -5.96 17.44 3.04
C VAL A 77 -5.11 18.30 3.98
N THR A 78 -3.79 18.17 3.86
CA THR A 78 -2.86 18.99 4.61
C THR A 78 -2.52 20.22 3.78
N GLY A 79 -2.28 21.32 4.44
CA GLY A 79 -1.87 22.55 3.76
C GLY A 79 -0.53 22.38 3.06
N THR A 80 -0.11 23.42 2.35
CA THR A 80 1.13 23.43 1.59
C THR A 80 2.31 23.11 2.50
N VAL A 81 3.12 22.15 2.10
CA VAL A 81 4.38 21.86 2.78
C VAL A 81 5.30 23.04 2.56
N LYS A 82 5.61 23.76 3.63
CA LYS A 82 6.40 24.99 3.56
C LYS A 82 7.90 24.77 3.52
N GLU A 83 8.35 23.56 3.82
CA GLU A 83 9.78 23.26 3.86
C GLU A 83 10.09 22.15 2.86
N PRO A 84 11.25 22.24 2.19
CA PRO A 84 11.70 21.15 1.35
C PRO A 84 12.04 19.96 2.24
N THR A 85 11.07 19.11 2.51
CA THR A 85 11.34 17.84 3.17
C THR A 85 11.50 16.78 2.09
N THR A 86 12.44 15.89 2.30
CA THR A 86 12.62 14.73 1.44
C THR A 86 11.55 13.67 1.70
N LEU A 87 10.75 13.85 2.75
CA LEU A 87 9.75 12.87 3.16
C LEU A 87 8.34 13.39 2.91
N ALA A 88 7.52 12.52 2.33
CA ALA A 88 6.09 12.76 2.20
C ALA A 88 5.38 12.26 3.46
N GLU A 89 4.32 12.93 3.86
CA GLU A 89 3.47 12.53 4.98
C GLU A 89 2.05 12.31 4.50
N VAL A 90 1.43 11.23 4.95
CA VAL A 90 0.01 10.95 4.70
C VAL A 90 -0.69 10.72 6.03
N ILE A 91 -1.80 11.41 6.23
CA ILE A 91 -2.68 11.25 7.39
C ILE A 91 -4.01 10.73 6.88
N LEU A 92 -4.49 9.65 7.47
CA LEU A 92 -5.78 9.06 7.16
C LEU A 92 -6.69 9.23 8.36
N ASP A 93 -7.89 9.74 8.12
CA ASP A 93 -8.93 9.88 9.14
C ASP A 93 -10.09 8.95 8.82
N HIS A 94 -10.54 8.23 9.83
CA HIS A 94 -11.72 7.38 9.72
C HIS A 94 -12.95 8.15 10.20
N ARG A 95 -14.09 7.86 9.57
CA ARG A 95 -15.37 8.49 9.94
C ARG A 95 -15.78 8.25 11.40
N ASP A 96 -15.21 7.23 12.06
CA ASP A 96 -15.46 6.95 13.48
C ASP A 96 -14.55 7.74 14.44
N GLY A 97 -13.67 8.58 13.92
CA GLY A 97 -12.77 9.41 14.72
C GLY A 97 -11.35 8.90 14.86
N ARG A 98 -11.06 7.69 14.37
CA ARG A 98 -9.67 7.18 14.38
C ARG A 98 -8.81 7.92 13.37
N SER A 99 -7.52 7.98 13.64
CA SER A 99 -6.56 8.62 12.74
C SER A 99 -5.24 7.86 12.75
N VAL A 100 -4.60 7.75 11.60
CA VAL A 100 -3.26 7.18 11.47
C VAL A 100 -2.41 8.10 10.61
N LYS A 101 -1.09 8.03 10.83
CA LYS A 101 -0.13 8.85 10.10
C LYS A 101 1.06 8.01 9.71
N ALA A 102 1.59 8.24 8.52
CA ALA A 102 2.82 7.60 8.06
C ALA A 102 3.64 8.56 7.20
N VAL A 103 4.93 8.31 7.15
CA VAL A 103 5.86 9.05 6.30
C VAL A 103 6.54 8.08 5.33
N GLY A 104 7.04 8.59 4.24
CA GLY A 104 7.76 7.81 3.25
C GLY A 104 8.56 8.70 2.32
N GLU A 105 9.39 8.09 1.49
CA GLU A 105 10.20 8.80 0.51
C GLU A 105 9.36 9.35 -0.64
N SER A 106 8.16 8.80 -0.82
CA SER A 106 7.20 9.28 -1.81
C SER A 106 5.81 9.26 -1.19
N ARG A 107 4.88 9.98 -1.82
CA ARG A 107 3.47 9.97 -1.39
C ARG A 107 2.88 8.58 -1.45
N GLY A 108 3.19 7.81 -2.49
CA GLY A 108 2.74 6.43 -2.62
C GLY A 108 3.24 5.54 -1.50
N GLN A 109 4.50 5.64 -1.13
CA GLN A 109 5.06 4.88 -0.02
C GLN A 109 4.40 5.27 1.31
N ALA A 110 4.25 6.57 1.56
CA ALA A 110 3.58 7.06 2.77
C ALA A 110 2.13 6.59 2.83
N LEU A 111 1.40 6.64 1.72
CA LEU A 111 0.03 6.16 1.63
C LEU A 111 -0.06 4.66 1.95
N CYS A 112 0.81 3.86 1.37
CA CYS A 112 0.83 2.41 1.61
C CYS A 112 1.11 2.09 3.08
N ARG A 113 2.06 2.77 3.69
CA ARG A 113 2.36 2.60 5.12
C ARG A 113 1.19 3.02 6.00
N ALA A 114 0.54 4.14 5.68
CA ALA A 114 -0.63 4.60 6.41
C ALA A 114 -1.80 3.61 6.27
N ALA A 115 -2.01 3.07 5.06
CA ALA A 115 -3.05 2.07 4.82
C ALA A 115 -2.83 0.80 5.65
N LEU A 116 -1.59 0.35 5.74
CA LEU A 116 -1.25 -0.81 6.58
C LEU A 116 -1.51 -0.52 8.06
N LYS A 117 -1.16 0.67 8.55
CA LYS A 117 -1.45 1.07 9.93
C LYS A 117 -2.95 1.11 10.21
N ALA A 118 -3.75 1.50 9.21
CA ALA A 118 -5.19 1.57 9.34
C ALA A 118 -5.86 0.19 9.32
N LEU A 119 -5.40 -0.73 8.47
CA LEU A 119 -6.11 -1.97 8.16
C LEU A 119 -5.42 -3.25 8.62
N ALA A 120 -4.11 -3.26 8.76
CA ALA A 120 -3.39 -4.44 9.26
C ALA A 120 -3.63 -4.62 10.75
N LYS A 121 -3.85 -5.84 11.13
CA LYS A 121 -4.04 -6.20 12.54
C LYS A 121 -2.82 -6.94 13.07
#